data_7c4713cf7f74cb84d0c5e6d5e5ab447d
#
_entry.id   7c4713cf7f74cb84d0c5e6d5e5ab447d
#
_cell.length_a   1.000
_cell.length_b   1.000
_cell.length_c   1.000
_cell.angle_alpha   90.00
_cell.angle_beta   90.00
_cell.angle_gamma   90.00
#
_symmetry.space_group_name_H-M   'P 1'
#
loop_
_entity.id
_entity.type
_entity.pdbx_description
1 polymer ?
#
loop_
_entity_poly.entity_id
_entity_poly.type
_entity_poly.pdbx_seq_one_letter_code
_entity_poly.pdbx_strand_id
1 'polypeptide(L)'
;MKTYKVPLQCPVCQEDMTIEKVTCHHCHTSIEGHYHVSKINYLPAETQYFIEIFLKNRGNIKAVEKDLNVSYPTVKKYLDDTIIRLGYKLEVDLEIEPDKEDFEDPIRLLKEGKITAEEATKRLKKKGR
;
A
#
# COMPACT_ATOMS: atom_id res chain seq x y z
N MET A 1 -1.60 10.44 -32.92
CA MET A 1 -1.47 11.57 -32.00
C MET A 1 -0.75 11.09 -30.75
N LYS A 2 0.32 11.74 -30.31
CA LYS A 2 1.01 11.33 -29.09
C LYS A 2 0.18 11.75 -27.87
N THR A 3 -0.09 10.83 -26.96
CA THR A 3 -0.83 11.10 -25.70
C THR A 3 0.18 11.40 -24.61
N TYR A 4 0.01 12.49 -23.90
CA TYR A 4 0.85 12.87 -22.76
C TYR A 4 0.04 12.80 -21.49
N LYS A 5 0.71 12.55 -20.36
CA LYS A 5 0.07 12.68 -19.04
C LYS A 5 -0.29 14.16 -18.83
N VAL A 6 -1.46 14.40 -18.23
CA VAL A 6 -1.90 15.76 -17.89
C VAL A 6 -0.91 16.36 -16.88
N PRO A 7 -0.27 17.51 -17.17
CA PRO A 7 0.51 18.21 -16.17
C PRO A 7 -0.45 18.79 -15.13
N LEU A 8 -0.34 18.34 -13.90
CA LEU A 8 -1.23 18.78 -12.82
C LEU A 8 -0.69 19.98 -12.05
N GLN A 9 0.61 20.28 -12.22
CA GLN A 9 1.27 21.45 -11.66
C GLN A 9 1.80 22.33 -12.77
N CYS A 10 1.61 23.64 -12.61
CA CYS A 10 2.09 24.64 -13.56
C CYS A 10 3.64 24.66 -13.56
N PRO A 11 4.31 24.51 -14.70
CA PRO A 11 5.77 24.52 -14.76
C PRO A 11 6.37 25.92 -14.45
N VAL A 12 5.56 26.96 -14.39
CA VAL A 12 6.00 28.34 -14.13
C VAL A 12 5.86 28.71 -12.66
N CYS A 13 4.68 28.52 -12.06
CA CYS A 13 4.41 28.95 -10.68
C CYS A 13 4.22 27.78 -9.70
N GLN A 14 4.23 26.52 -10.19
CA GLN A 14 4.06 25.28 -9.41
C GLN A 14 2.71 25.13 -8.69
N GLU A 15 1.76 26.03 -8.98
CA GLU A 15 0.39 25.91 -8.51
C GLU A 15 -0.37 24.81 -9.27
N ASP A 16 -1.45 24.32 -8.67
CA ASP A 16 -2.28 23.28 -9.27
C ASP A 16 -3.01 23.77 -10.52
N MET A 17 -3.01 22.94 -11.56
CA MET A 17 -3.72 23.19 -12.81
C MET A 17 -5.09 22.55 -12.80
N THR A 18 -6.07 23.23 -13.36
CA THR A 18 -7.43 22.72 -13.60
C THR A 18 -7.58 22.26 -15.04
N ILE A 19 -8.41 21.23 -15.27
CA ILE A 19 -8.78 20.78 -16.60
C ILE A 19 -10.06 21.53 -17.02
N GLU A 20 -10.00 22.30 -18.08
CA GLU A 20 -11.15 23.10 -18.53
C GLU A 20 -11.93 22.41 -19.65
N LYS A 21 -11.29 21.55 -20.43
CA LYS A 21 -11.92 20.90 -21.57
C LYS A 21 -11.54 19.43 -21.69
N VAL A 22 -12.54 18.58 -21.86
CA VAL A 22 -12.38 17.16 -22.12
C VAL A 22 -13.14 16.78 -23.38
N THR A 23 -12.48 16.05 -24.29
CA THR A 23 -13.06 15.64 -25.57
C THR A 23 -13.03 14.13 -25.74
N CYS A 24 -14.14 13.53 -26.11
CA CYS A 24 -14.22 12.10 -26.44
C CYS A 24 -13.60 11.85 -27.81
N HIS A 25 -12.64 10.94 -27.89
CA HIS A 25 -12.01 10.59 -29.18
C HIS A 25 -12.91 9.77 -30.11
N HIS A 26 -13.95 9.14 -29.59
CA HIS A 26 -14.86 8.30 -30.37
C HIS A 26 -16.01 9.12 -31.00
N CYS A 27 -16.74 9.88 -30.19
CA CYS A 27 -17.91 10.64 -30.66
C CYS A 27 -17.68 12.13 -30.78
N HIS A 28 -16.46 12.61 -30.50
CA HIS A 28 -16.04 14.02 -30.57
C HIS A 28 -16.84 14.98 -29.66
N THR A 29 -17.64 14.46 -28.73
CA THR A 29 -18.30 15.28 -27.73
C THR A 29 -17.26 15.99 -26.89
N SER A 30 -17.37 17.29 -26.76
CA SER A 30 -16.55 18.13 -25.88
C SER A 30 -17.41 18.65 -24.73
N ILE A 31 -16.86 18.60 -23.53
CA ILE A 31 -17.43 19.22 -22.33
C ILE A 31 -16.43 20.21 -21.77
N GLU A 32 -16.89 21.38 -21.42
CA GLU A 32 -16.09 22.47 -20.85
C GLU A 32 -16.56 22.78 -19.43
N GLY A 33 -15.63 23.00 -18.53
CA GLY A 33 -15.90 23.27 -17.11
C GLY A 33 -14.62 23.23 -16.29
N HIS A 34 -14.73 23.44 -14.98
CA HIS A 34 -13.61 23.35 -14.07
C HIS A 34 -13.58 21.95 -13.43
N TYR A 35 -12.66 21.12 -13.88
CA TYR A 35 -12.54 19.74 -13.41
C TYR A 35 -11.28 19.57 -12.58
N HIS A 36 -11.44 18.90 -11.44
CA HIS A 36 -10.34 18.50 -10.57
C HIS A 36 -10.11 17.00 -10.69
N VAL A 37 -8.88 16.59 -10.60
CA VAL A 37 -8.51 15.17 -10.48
C VAL A 37 -8.40 14.78 -9.01
N SER A 38 -8.44 13.49 -8.72
CA SER A 38 -8.29 12.99 -7.35
C SER A 38 -6.88 13.24 -6.81
N LYS A 39 -6.72 13.30 -5.49
CA LYS A 39 -5.41 13.48 -4.82
C LYS A 39 -4.36 12.47 -5.28
N ILE A 40 -4.78 11.25 -5.62
CA ILE A 40 -3.87 10.19 -6.09
C ILE A 40 -3.17 10.60 -7.39
N ASN A 41 -3.83 11.38 -8.27
CA ASN A 41 -3.23 11.79 -9.54
C ASN A 41 -2.11 12.83 -9.36
N TYR A 42 -2.07 13.54 -8.23
CA TYR A 42 -0.98 14.48 -7.91
C TYR A 42 0.27 13.78 -7.36
N LEU A 43 0.18 12.49 -7.04
CA LEU A 43 1.32 11.74 -6.55
C LEU A 43 2.33 11.46 -7.68
N PRO A 44 3.63 11.36 -7.36
CA PRO A 44 4.63 10.91 -8.32
C PRO A 44 4.28 9.56 -8.94
N ALA A 45 4.70 9.33 -10.19
CA ALA A 45 4.39 8.11 -10.93
C ALA A 45 4.82 6.83 -10.19
N GLU A 46 5.95 6.90 -9.48
CA GLU A 46 6.46 5.78 -8.66
C GLU A 46 5.52 5.45 -7.50
N THR A 47 4.99 6.49 -6.82
CA THR A 47 4.03 6.32 -5.73
C THR A 47 2.68 5.79 -6.24
N GLN A 48 2.21 6.26 -7.40
CA GLN A 48 1.01 5.73 -8.06
C GLN A 48 1.18 4.25 -8.38
N TYR A 49 2.32 3.87 -8.94
CA TYR A 49 2.64 2.47 -9.23
C TYR A 49 2.68 1.60 -7.96
N PHE A 50 3.28 2.11 -6.88
CA PHE A 50 3.27 1.43 -5.59
C PHE A 50 1.84 1.18 -5.09
N ILE A 51 0.95 2.20 -5.15
CA ILE A 51 -0.46 2.07 -4.77
C ILE A 51 -1.16 0.99 -5.59
N GLU A 52 -0.93 0.95 -6.90
CA GLU A 52 -1.51 -0.04 -7.80
C GLU A 52 -1.11 -1.46 -7.40
N ILE A 53 0.18 -1.71 -7.16
CA ILE A 53 0.69 -3.01 -6.72
C ILE A 53 0.16 -3.38 -5.32
N PHE A 54 0.08 -2.41 -4.41
CA PHE A 54 -0.45 -2.62 -3.07
C PHE A 54 -1.92 -3.04 -3.09
N LEU A 55 -2.75 -2.37 -3.89
CA LEU A 55 -4.17 -2.71 -4.07
C LEU A 55 -4.36 -4.04 -4.80
N LYS A 56 -3.59 -4.33 -5.86
CA LYS A 56 -3.57 -5.62 -6.55
C LYS A 56 -3.37 -6.77 -5.57
N ASN A 57 -2.47 -6.59 -4.62
CA ASN A 57 -2.14 -7.59 -3.59
C ASN A 57 -3.05 -7.51 -2.35
N ARG A 58 -4.12 -6.70 -2.39
CA ARG A 58 -5.08 -6.52 -1.28
C ARG A 58 -4.43 -6.15 0.05
N GLY A 59 -3.35 -5.37 0.01
CA GLY A 59 -2.60 -4.96 1.19
C GLY A 59 -1.68 -6.05 1.80
N ASN A 60 -1.54 -7.20 1.14
CA ASN A 60 -0.63 -8.24 1.62
C ASN A 60 0.83 -7.82 1.37
N ILE A 61 1.50 -7.38 2.43
CA ILE A 61 2.86 -6.84 2.35
C ILE A 61 3.85 -7.87 1.79
N LYS A 62 3.76 -9.15 2.15
CA LYS A 62 4.65 -10.21 1.63
C LYS A 62 4.51 -10.40 0.12
N ALA A 63 3.31 -10.24 -0.42
CA ALA A 63 3.08 -10.32 -1.86
C ALA A 63 3.63 -9.06 -2.56
N VAL A 64 3.46 -7.88 -1.96
CA VAL A 64 4.02 -6.62 -2.44
C VAL A 64 5.55 -6.64 -2.47
N GLU A 65 6.21 -7.20 -1.43
CA GLU A 65 7.66 -7.39 -1.39
C GLU A 65 8.17 -8.18 -2.60
N LYS A 66 7.47 -9.26 -2.95
CA LYS A 66 7.82 -10.10 -4.12
C LYS A 66 7.60 -9.37 -5.43
N ASP A 67 6.45 -8.69 -5.59
CA ASP A 67 6.10 -8.00 -6.83
C ASP A 67 7.03 -6.80 -7.10
N LEU A 68 7.44 -6.07 -6.05
CA LEU A 68 8.34 -4.92 -6.16
C LEU A 68 9.82 -5.28 -5.98
N ASN A 69 10.12 -6.51 -5.56
CA ASN A 69 11.46 -6.98 -5.22
C ASN A 69 12.18 -6.08 -4.19
N VAL A 70 11.48 -5.72 -3.13
CA VAL A 70 11.98 -4.88 -2.04
C VAL A 70 11.73 -5.54 -0.69
N SER A 71 12.40 -5.09 0.36
CA SER A 71 12.25 -5.64 1.71
C SER A 71 11.00 -5.10 2.43
N TYR A 72 10.50 -5.83 3.45
CA TYR A 72 9.38 -5.43 4.30
C TYR A 72 9.48 -4.00 4.84
N PRO A 73 10.60 -3.55 5.44
CA PRO A 73 10.73 -2.18 5.93
C PRO A 73 10.64 -1.15 4.80
N THR A 74 11.06 -1.49 3.60
CA THR A 74 10.96 -0.62 2.42
C THR A 74 9.50 -0.48 1.98
N VAL A 75 8.71 -1.55 1.97
CA VAL A 75 7.28 -1.50 1.68
C VAL A 75 6.55 -0.62 2.69
N LYS A 76 6.86 -0.80 3.99
CA LYS A 76 6.27 0.01 5.06
C LYS A 76 6.61 1.50 4.87
N LYS A 77 7.87 1.82 4.57
CA LYS A 77 8.30 3.19 4.27
C LYS A 77 7.55 3.79 3.09
N TYR A 78 7.37 3.05 1.99
CA TYR A 78 6.62 3.53 0.84
C TYR A 78 5.15 3.79 1.17
N LEU A 79 4.56 2.95 2.03
CA LEU A 79 3.20 3.16 2.51
C LEU A 79 3.08 4.43 3.35
N ASP A 80 3.99 4.63 4.30
CA ASP A 80 4.04 5.80 5.17
C ASP A 80 4.25 7.09 4.34
N ASP A 81 5.21 7.09 3.41
CA ASP A 81 5.45 8.19 2.49
C ASP A 81 4.20 8.50 1.63
N THR A 82 3.48 7.47 1.20
CA THR A 82 2.24 7.62 0.43
C THR A 82 1.15 8.30 1.25
N ILE A 83 0.96 7.87 2.49
CA ILE A 83 -0.03 8.43 3.42
C ILE A 83 0.26 9.92 3.67
N ILE A 84 1.51 10.27 3.94
CA ILE A 84 1.95 11.65 4.15
C ILE A 84 1.69 12.50 2.91
N ARG A 85 2.05 12.01 1.72
CA ARG A 85 1.84 12.70 0.45
C ARG A 85 0.37 12.91 0.10
N LEU A 86 -0.51 12.03 0.54
CA LEU A 86 -1.95 12.20 0.43
C LEU A 86 -2.53 13.25 1.41
N GLY A 87 -1.69 13.79 2.32
CA GLY A 87 -2.06 14.81 3.28
C GLY A 87 -2.62 14.27 4.60
N TYR A 88 -2.47 12.97 4.84
CA TYR A 88 -2.83 12.37 6.13
C TYR A 88 -1.63 12.40 7.09
N LYS A 89 -1.93 12.51 8.37
CA LYS A 89 -0.92 12.31 9.41
C LYS A 89 -0.75 10.81 9.62
N LEU A 90 0.48 10.36 9.76
CA LEU A 90 0.72 9.05 10.33
C LEU A 90 0.27 9.17 11.79
N GLU A 91 -0.84 8.53 12.15
CA GLU A 91 -1.00 8.12 13.52
C GLU A 91 0.19 7.19 13.76
N VAL A 92 1.05 7.59 14.69
CA VAL A 92 2.07 6.68 15.21
C VAL A 92 1.24 5.54 15.77
N ASP A 93 1.12 4.44 15.01
CA ASP A 93 0.70 3.20 15.59
C ASP A 93 1.61 3.03 16.80
N LEU A 94 1.06 3.30 17.99
CA LEU A 94 1.51 2.65 19.19
C LEU A 94 1.63 1.21 18.73
N GLU A 95 2.86 0.76 18.53
CA GLU A 95 3.21 -0.55 18.03
C GLU A 95 2.08 -1.50 18.38
N ILE A 96 1.17 -1.76 17.45
CA ILE A 96 0.54 -3.06 17.42
C ILE A 96 1.77 -3.91 17.13
N GLU A 97 2.43 -4.29 18.23
CA GLU A 97 3.27 -5.46 18.19
C GLU A 97 2.45 -6.43 17.37
N PRO A 98 2.98 -6.95 16.23
CA PRO A 98 2.29 -8.03 15.55
C PRO A 98 1.93 -8.94 16.68
N ASP A 99 0.61 -9.17 16.87
CA ASP A 99 0.18 -10.10 17.91
C ASP A 99 1.21 -11.21 17.90
N LYS A 100 2.09 -11.14 18.86
CA LYS A 100 2.82 -12.29 19.33
C LYS A 100 1.76 -13.17 19.99
N GLU A 101 0.68 -13.49 19.24
CA GLU A 101 0.15 -14.81 19.37
C GLU A 101 1.33 -15.68 19.03
N ASP A 102 2.04 -15.97 20.09
CA ASP A 102 3.04 -17.00 20.20
C ASP A 102 2.93 -18.04 19.08
N PHE A 103 3.47 -17.71 17.90
CA PHE A 103 3.92 -18.72 16.97
C PHE A 103 5.26 -19.25 17.49
N GLU A 104 5.36 -19.43 18.79
CA GLU A 104 6.32 -20.36 19.35
C GLU A 104 5.86 -21.72 18.91
N ASP A 105 6.51 -22.21 17.85
CA ASP A 105 6.31 -23.56 17.35
C ASP A 105 6.37 -24.52 18.55
N PRO A 106 5.27 -25.22 18.90
CA PRO A 106 5.25 -26.13 20.04
C PRO A 106 6.40 -27.13 20.01
N ILE A 107 6.91 -27.46 18.81
CA ILE A 107 8.04 -28.34 18.59
C ILE A 107 9.35 -27.67 19.03
N ARG A 108 9.50 -26.38 18.82
CA ARG A 108 10.67 -25.61 19.25
C ARG A 108 10.74 -25.49 20.77
N LEU A 109 9.60 -25.16 21.40
CA LEU A 109 9.49 -25.09 22.86
C LEU A 109 9.76 -26.44 23.55
N LEU A 110 9.34 -27.51 22.92
CA LEU A 110 9.65 -28.87 23.40
C LEU A 110 11.16 -29.17 23.31
N LYS A 111 11.83 -28.79 22.22
CA LYS A 111 13.29 -28.96 22.06
C LYS A 111 14.10 -28.08 23.03
N GLU A 112 13.58 -26.90 23.38
CA GLU A 112 14.19 -25.99 24.36
C GLU A 112 13.87 -26.38 25.83
N GLY A 113 13.06 -27.43 26.03
CA GLY A 113 12.70 -27.91 27.38
C GLY A 113 11.74 -27.01 28.15
N LYS A 114 11.10 -26.04 27.48
CA LYS A 114 10.19 -25.06 28.09
C LYS A 114 8.77 -25.58 28.31
N ILE A 115 8.38 -26.61 27.57
CA ILE A 115 7.06 -27.27 27.68
C ILE A 115 7.22 -28.79 27.65
N THR A 116 6.26 -29.51 28.25
CA THR A 116 6.23 -30.97 28.23
C THR A 116 5.63 -31.50 26.93
N ALA A 117 5.92 -32.77 26.62
CA ALA A 117 5.38 -33.42 25.41
C ALA A 117 3.85 -33.45 25.39
N GLU A 118 3.21 -33.55 26.56
CA GLU A 118 1.74 -33.52 26.71
C GLU A 118 1.16 -32.16 26.39
N GLU A 119 1.80 -31.06 26.80
CA GLU A 119 1.39 -29.68 26.49
C GLU A 119 1.60 -29.36 25.01
N ALA A 120 2.70 -29.79 24.41
CA ALA A 120 2.94 -29.64 22.99
C ALA A 120 1.84 -30.31 22.15
N THR A 121 1.46 -31.54 22.55
CA THR A 121 0.41 -32.32 21.87
C THR A 121 -0.97 -31.66 22.01
N LYS A 122 -1.30 -31.08 23.17
CA LYS A 122 -2.56 -30.33 23.39
C LYS A 122 -2.63 -29.08 22.52
N ARG A 123 -1.54 -28.32 22.38
CA ARG A 123 -1.47 -27.14 21.55
C ARG A 123 -1.57 -27.46 20.06
N LEU A 124 -0.98 -28.56 19.61
CA LEU A 124 -1.10 -29.03 18.22
C LEU A 124 -2.53 -29.47 17.88
N LYS A 125 -3.22 -30.17 18.79
CA LYS A 125 -4.62 -30.61 18.59
C LYS A 125 -5.62 -29.46 18.57
N LYS A 126 -5.36 -28.36 19.28
CA LYS A 126 -6.22 -27.17 19.29
C LYS A 126 -6.15 -26.37 17.97
N LYS A 127 -5.10 -26.58 17.16
CA LYS A 127 -4.83 -25.90 15.89
C LYS A 127 -5.41 -26.64 14.66
N GLY A 128 -5.90 -27.84 14.84
CA GLY A 128 -6.45 -28.72 13.78
C GLY A 128 -7.98 -28.71 13.67
N ARG A 129 -8.66 -27.70 14.23
CA ARG A 129 -10.12 -27.54 14.11
C ARG A 129 -10.50 -26.23 13.47
#